data_eb3a047b6e12b70f7408c92d1ef4cece
#
_entry.id   eb3a047b6e12b70f7408c92d1ef4cece
#
_cell.length_a   1.000
_cell.length_b   1.000
_cell.length_c   1.000
_cell.angle_alpha   90.00
_cell.angle_beta   90.00
_cell.angle_gamma   90.00
#
_symmetry.space_group_name_H-M   'P 1'
#
loop_
_entity.id
_entity.type
_entity.pdbx_description
1 polymer ?
#
loop_
_entity_poly.entity_id
_entity_poly.type
_entity_poly.pdbx_seq_one_letter_code
_entity_poly.pdbx_strand_id
1 'polypeptide(L)'
;MFNNKLSRRRFLGNFAFTSAAIATGSGSWVIRPDWANAAERLIKLGIATDLTGPLGYAGKADANVARMVVKEINDAGGLLGRPVELLIEDTASNESVAVGNVRKLIQREKVDMVLGGITSSMRNAIKDVIVARGKTLYIYPQLYEGKECTPYLFCTGPTPAQQCDEFIPWLIKNGGKRFALPSANYVWPHTLNVYARKVIESNGGEVIFEEYYPLDQIDFSSTVSRIISNKVDVVFNTVIPPGVGPFFKQLYEAGFLKNGGRLSCVYYDENTLNVNQANEIEGLASCLDYFKALTPEDPASAKIQAAYEKQFPGNFLFAAGSAATGTYRGLKLWEAAVKEAGKVDRDSVAAALDHAKIAEGPGGPAEMVPGKHHCKMKMYTAVAKGGNYDIVARSAGLVDPKEC
;
A
#
# COMPACT_ATOMS: atom_id res chain seq x y z
N MET A 1 3.79 58.14 -21.52
CA MET A 1 5.15 58.47 -21.99
C MET A 1 6.12 57.46 -21.39
N PHE A 2 6.96 56.97 -22.27
CA PHE A 2 8.10 56.03 -22.12
C PHE A 2 7.81 54.53 -22.05
N ASN A 3 7.79 53.97 -23.26
CA ASN A 3 8.11 52.63 -23.66
C ASN A 3 9.54 52.23 -23.25
N ASN A 4 9.76 51.02 -22.79
CA ASN A 4 11.03 50.36 -23.04
C ASN A 4 10.84 48.84 -23.19
N LYS A 5 10.80 48.42 -24.47
CA LYS A 5 10.97 47.03 -24.89
C LYS A 5 12.47 46.71 -24.77
N LEU A 6 12.82 45.70 -23.95
CA LEU A 6 14.14 45.09 -23.98
C LEU A 6 14.08 43.74 -24.71
N SER A 7 14.77 43.73 -25.83
CA SER A 7 14.92 42.72 -26.86
C SER A 7 15.69 41.49 -26.35
N ARG A 8 15.11 40.30 -26.59
CA ARG A 8 15.78 38.99 -26.50
C ARG A 8 16.70 38.76 -27.69
N ARG A 9 17.89 39.35 -27.68
CA ARG A 9 18.98 38.98 -28.62
C ARG A 9 20.30 39.56 -28.10
N ARG A 10 21.11 38.73 -27.39
CA ARG A 10 22.58 38.77 -27.32
C ARG A 10 23.07 37.88 -26.19
N PHE A 11 23.22 36.58 -26.46
CA PHE A 11 24.20 35.72 -25.77
C PHE A 11 24.62 34.60 -26.74
N LEU A 12 25.26 34.99 -27.84
CA LEU A 12 26.04 34.10 -28.67
C LEU A 12 27.29 34.89 -29.02
N GLY A 13 28.38 34.63 -28.36
CA GLY A 13 29.65 35.28 -28.59
C GLY A 13 30.81 34.50 -27.97
N ASN A 14 31.53 33.81 -28.84
CA ASN A 14 32.93 33.44 -28.74
C ASN A 14 33.37 32.35 -27.79
N PHE A 15 33.46 31.11 -28.29
CA PHE A 15 34.58 30.24 -28.03
C PHE A 15 35.28 29.89 -29.34
N ALA A 16 36.42 30.53 -29.57
CA ALA A 16 37.34 30.22 -30.66
C ALA A 16 38.07 28.93 -30.34
N PHE A 17 37.89 27.88 -31.14
CA PHE A 17 38.70 26.66 -31.12
C PHE A 17 39.99 26.92 -31.91
N THR A 18 41.11 26.96 -31.23
CA THR A 18 42.45 26.82 -31.84
C THR A 18 42.71 25.31 -32.08
N SER A 19 42.67 24.94 -33.35
CA SER A 19 43.06 23.59 -33.80
C SER A 19 44.59 23.52 -33.89
N ALA A 20 45.22 22.74 -33.02
CA ALA A 20 46.60 22.29 -33.24
C ALA A 20 46.53 20.83 -33.70
N ALA A 21 46.77 20.61 -34.98
CA ALA A 21 46.94 19.27 -35.55
C ALA A 21 48.36 18.80 -35.28
N ILE A 22 48.51 17.70 -34.53
CA ILE A 22 49.72 16.87 -34.55
C ILE A 22 49.27 15.47 -34.93
N ALA A 23 49.62 15.05 -36.13
CA ALA A 23 49.42 13.71 -36.66
C ALA A 23 50.64 12.85 -36.25
N THR A 24 50.42 11.75 -35.51
CA THR A 24 51.21 10.50 -35.67
C THR A 24 50.49 9.37 -34.95
N GLY A 25 50.14 8.32 -35.69
CA GLY A 25 50.19 6.92 -35.28
C GLY A 25 49.06 6.33 -34.39
N SER A 26 48.15 5.56 -35.05
CA SER A 26 47.51 4.32 -34.56
C SER A 26 46.80 4.35 -33.21
N GLY A 27 45.46 4.26 -33.27
CA GLY A 27 44.59 3.91 -32.14
C GLY A 27 43.69 5.03 -31.69
N SER A 28 42.66 5.35 -32.50
CA SER A 28 41.60 6.28 -32.06
C SER A 28 40.73 5.64 -31.03
N TRP A 29 41.10 5.80 -29.74
CA TRP A 29 40.12 5.67 -28.66
C TRP A 29 39.25 6.92 -28.67
N VAL A 30 38.08 6.80 -29.33
CA VAL A 30 37.02 7.80 -29.17
C VAL A 30 36.49 7.63 -27.75
N ILE A 31 37.00 8.45 -26.83
CA ILE A 31 36.39 8.63 -25.51
C ILE A 31 35.06 9.34 -25.81
N ARG A 32 33.97 8.58 -25.91
CA ARG A 32 32.62 9.13 -25.87
C ARG A 32 32.40 9.72 -24.47
N PRO A 33 32.00 10.99 -24.35
CA PRO A 33 31.73 11.55 -23.04
C PRO A 33 30.57 10.77 -22.37
N ASP A 34 30.73 10.39 -21.13
CA ASP A 34 29.79 9.58 -20.33
C ASP A 34 28.36 10.16 -20.22
N TRP A 35 28.16 11.43 -20.53
CA TRP A 35 26.84 12.06 -20.50
C TRP A 35 25.91 11.64 -21.64
N ALA A 36 26.40 11.14 -22.76
CA ALA A 36 25.57 10.66 -23.87
C ALA A 36 24.82 9.35 -23.55
N ASN A 37 25.30 8.59 -22.55
CA ASN A 37 24.70 7.34 -22.10
C ASN A 37 23.85 7.49 -20.83
N ALA A 38 23.72 8.66 -20.24
CA ALA A 38 22.98 8.86 -18.99
C ALA A 38 21.47 8.60 -19.15
N ALA A 39 20.89 8.87 -20.31
CA ALA A 39 19.47 8.61 -20.59
C ALA A 39 19.16 7.10 -20.72
N GLU A 40 20.11 6.26 -21.14
CA GLU A 40 19.98 4.80 -21.19
C GLU A 40 20.19 4.14 -19.80
N ARG A 41 20.58 4.91 -18.80
CA ARG A 41 20.92 4.40 -17.46
C ARG A 41 19.80 4.48 -16.42
N LEU A 42 18.72 5.23 -16.68
CA LEU A 42 17.61 5.34 -15.72
C LEU A 42 16.80 4.03 -15.64
N ILE A 43 16.43 3.65 -14.41
CA ILE A 43 15.41 2.62 -14.16
C ILE A 43 14.14 3.36 -13.78
N LYS A 44 13.02 3.07 -14.44
CA LYS A 44 11.78 3.83 -14.27
C LYS A 44 10.75 3.05 -13.49
N LEU A 45 10.31 3.61 -12.38
CA LEU A 45 9.25 3.10 -11.53
C LEU A 45 7.99 3.93 -11.71
N GLY A 46 6.90 3.31 -12.12
CA GLY A 46 5.58 3.94 -12.23
C GLY A 46 4.72 3.65 -11.00
N ILE A 47 4.11 4.70 -10.43
CA ILE A 47 3.13 4.57 -9.35
C ILE A 47 1.79 5.12 -9.84
N ALA A 48 0.73 4.31 -9.75
CA ALA A 48 -0.64 4.73 -9.98
C ALA A 48 -1.41 4.64 -8.65
N THR A 49 -1.67 5.78 -7.99
CA THR A 49 -2.29 5.82 -6.66
C THR A 49 -3.21 7.02 -6.49
N ASP A 50 -4.09 6.99 -5.50
CA ASP A 50 -5.08 8.03 -5.27
C ASP A 50 -4.45 9.23 -4.53
N LEU A 51 -3.99 10.27 -5.25
CA LEU A 51 -3.53 11.50 -4.60
C LEU A 51 -4.67 12.43 -4.24
N THR A 52 -5.79 12.32 -4.96
CA THR A 52 -7.04 13.03 -4.72
C THR A 52 -8.20 12.04 -4.63
N GLY A 53 -9.42 12.55 -4.31
CA GLY A 53 -10.59 11.70 -4.12
C GLY A 53 -10.71 11.13 -2.70
N PRO A 54 -11.73 10.29 -2.44
CA PRO A 54 -12.04 9.76 -1.10
C PRO A 54 -10.90 8.96 -0.44
N LEU A 55 -10.06 8.30 -1.23
CA LEU A 55 -8.93 7.50 -0.75
C LEU A 55 -7.58 8.24 -0.84
N GLY A 56 -7.61 9.56 -1.08
CA GLY A 56 -6.39 10.37 -1.20
C GLY A 56 -5.47 10.33 0.02
N TYR A 57 -5.98 10.05 1.22
CA TYR A 57 -5.17 9.86 2.41
C TYR A 57 -4.23 8.65 2.29
N ALA A 58 -4.74 7.53 1.77
CA ALA A 58 -3.98 6.31 1.55
C ALA A 58 -2.95 6.49 0.42
N GLY A 59 -3.38 7.02 -0.73
CA GLY A 59 -2.50 7.20 -1.88
C GLY A 59 -1.40 8.23 -1.66
N LYS A 60 -1.61 9.25 -0.83
CA LYS A 60 -0.54 10.17 -0.42
C LYS A 60 0.49 9.50 0.46
N ALA A 61 0.07 8.63 1.38
CA ALA A 61 1.00 7.82 2.17
C ALA A 61 1.83 6.89 1.28
N ASP A 62 1.20 6.19 0.32
CA ASP A 62 1.89 5.39 -0.69
C ASP A 62 2.94 6.18 -1.47
N ALA A 63 2.55 7.33 -2.00
CA ALA A 63 3.43 8.19 -2.78
C ALA A 63 4.63 8.69 -1.96
N ASN A 64 4.41 9.02 -0.69
CA ASN A 64 5.47 9.44 0.23
C ASN A 64 6.45 8.29 0.50
N VAL A 65 5.94 7.09 0.76
CA VAL A 65 6.79 5.90 0.96
C VAL A 65 7.60 5.59 -0.30
N ALA A 66 6.98 5.67 -1.47
CA ALA A 66 7.71 5.46 -2.73
C ALA A 66 8.83 6.48 -2.92
N ARG A 67 8.60 7.77 -2.63
CA ARG A 67 9.64 8.80 -2.66
C ARG A 67 10.76 8.52 -1.67
N MET A 68 10.42 8.09 -0.45
CA MET A 68 11.40 7.74 0.59
C MET A 68 12.29 6.59 0.14
N VAL A 69 11.69 5.47 -0.30
CA VAL A 69 12.45 4.29 -0.70
C VAL A 69 13.29 4.54 -1.94
N VAL A 70 12.75 5.24 -2.95
CA VAL A 70 13.53 5.59 -4.16
C VAL A 70 14.69 6.52 -3.81
N LYS A 71 14.48 7.44 -2.88
CA LYS A 71 15.58 8.28 -2.38
C LYS A 71 16.66 7.45 -1.70
N GLU A 72 16.29 6.50 -0.83
CA GLU A 72 17.25 5.59 -0.18
C GLU A 72 18.07 4.79 -1.22
N ILE A 73 17.39 4.23 -2.23
CA ILE A 73 18.04 3.50 -3.32
C ILE A 73 19.03 4.40 -4.07
N ASN A 74 18.64 5.60 -4.41
CA ASN A 74 19.49 6.53 -5.17
C ASN A 74 20.66 7.06 -4.34
N ASP A 75 20.44 7.36 -3.06
CA ASP A 75 21.51 7.75 -2.13
C ASP A 75 22.56 6.64 -1.94
N ALA A 76 22.14 5.37 -2.08
CA ALA A 76 23.02 4.19 -2.04
C ALA A 76 23.71 3.88 -3.39
N GLY A 77 23.59 4.74 -4.40
CA GLY A 77 24.19 4.57 -5.72
C GLY A 77 23.25 3.97 -6.79
N GLY A 78 21.96 3.90 -6.51
CA GLY A 78 20.95 3.38 -7.43
C GLY A 78 20.87 1.86 -7.48
N LEU A 79 20.14 1.32 -8.46
CA LEU A 79 20.08 -0.11 -8.75
C LEU A 79 21.02 -0.45 -9.91
N LEU A 80 21.90 -1.42 -9.69
CA LEU A 80 22.92 -1.82 -10.70
C LEU A 80 23.77 -0.64 -11.17
N GLY A 81 24.05 0.35 -10.30
CA GLY A 81 24.76 1.58 -10.64
C GLY A 81 23.95 2.58 -11.49
N ARG A 82 22.64 2.41 -11.55
CA ARG A 82 21.71 3.24 -12.33
C ARG A 82 20.71 3.94 -11.41
N PRO A 83 20.48 5.26 -11.55
CA PRO A 83 19.46 5.95 -10.79
C PRO A 83 18.05 5.42 -11.09
N VAL A 84 17.18 5.43 -10.09
CA VAL A 84 15.75 5.13 -10.21
C VAL A 84 14.98 6.43 -10.37
N GLU A 85 14.23 6.57 -11.47
CA GLU A 85 13.28 7.65 -11.70
C GLU A 85 11.88 7.21 -11.24
N LEU A 86 11.25 8.03 -10.40
CA LEU A 86 9.91 7.78 -9.88
C LEU A 86 8.87 8.64 -10.61
N LEU A 87 7.91 8.00 -11.24
CA LEU A 87 6.79 8.61 -11.96
C LEU A 87 5.48 8.30 -11.24
N ILE A 88 4.79 9.31 -10.72
CA ILE A 88 3.55 9.14 -9.95
C ILE A 88 2.38 9.76 -10.71
N GLU A 89 1.31 8.98 -10.89
CA GLU A 89 0.06 9.40 -11.52
C GLU A 89 -1.09 9.32 -10.51
N ASP A 90 -1.89 10.38 -10.46
CA ASP A 90 -3.09 10.47 -9.62
C ASP A 90 -4.27 9.76 -10.26
N THR A 91 -4.75 8.70 -9.63
CA THR A 91 -5.92 7.95 -10.10
C THR A 91 -7.25 8.57 -9.67
N ALA A 92 -7.23 9.55 -8.77
CA ALA A 92 -8.40 10.29 -8.29
C ALA A 92 -9.55 9.38 -7.79
N SER A 93 -9.22 8.21 -7.23
CA SER A 93 -10.17 7.16 -6.83
C SER A 93 -11.15 6.76 -7.95
N ASN A 94 -10.68 6.74 -9.21
CA ASN A 94 -11.46 6.45 -10.41
C ASN A 94 -10.76 5.46 -11.32
N GLU A 95 -11.40 4.32 -11.60
CA GLU A 95 -10.84 3.23 -12.39
C GLU A 95 -10.52 3.63 -13.85
N SER A 96 -11.35 4.47 -14.47
CA SER A 96 -11.12 4.92 -15.86
C SER A 96 -9.90 5.83 -15.94
N VAL A 97 -9.70 6.71 -14.95
CA VAL A 97 -8.51 7.56 -14.83
C VAL A 97 -7.28 6.69 -14.62
N ALA A 98 -7.36 5.71 -13.72
CA ALA A 98 -6.28 4.76 -13.45
C ALA A 98 -5.84 3.99 -14.71
N VAL A 99 -6.79 3.50 -15.52
CA VAL A 99 -6.50 2.84 -16.81
C VAL A 99 -5.77 3.78 -17.77
N GLY A 100 -6.17 5.04 -17.85
CA GLY A 100 -5.49 6.07 -18.65
C GLY A 100 -4.05 6.29 -18.18
N ASN A 101 -3.86 6.41 -16.88
CA ASN A 101 -2.57 6.66 -16.24
C ASN A 101 -1.58 5.50 -16.40
N VAL A 102 -2.02 4.26 -16.21
CA VAL A 102 -1.11 3.11 -16.42
C VAL A 102 -0.74 2.94 -17.89
N ARG A 103 -1.64 3.26 -18.84
CA ARG A 103 -1.29 3.31 -20.26
C ARG A 103 -0.21 4.35 -20.54
N LYS A 104 -0.32 5.54 -19.97
CA LYS A 104 0.70 6.60 -20.08
C LYS A 104 2.03 6.11 -19.53
N LEU A 105 2.07 5.59 -18.30
CA LEU A 105 3.28 5.05 -17.66
C LEU A 105 3.97 3.99 -18.53
N ILE A 106 3.21 3.08 -19.12
CA ILE A 106 3.75 1.97 -19.90
C ILE A 106 4.14 2.39 -21.32
N GLN A 107 3.22 3.05 -22.05
CA GLN A 107 3.41 3.28 -23.49
C GLN A 107 4.28 4.50 -23.77
N ARG A 108 4.11 5.57 -22.98
CA ARG A 108 4.83 6.82 -23.18
C ARG A 108 6.12 6.88 -22.36
N GLU A 109 6.00 6.65 -21.04
CA GLU A 109 7.12 6.79 -20.12
C GLU A 109 8.03 5.55 -20.09
N LYS A 110 7.51 4.38 -20.52
CA LYS A 110 8.27 3.13 -20.63
C LYS A 110 8.84 2.66 -19.29
N VAL A 111 7.97 2.63 -18.27
CA VAL A 111 8.38 2.18 -16.92
C VAL A 111 8.74 0.69 -16.91
N ASP A 112 9.73 0.33 -16.09
CA ASP A 112 10.19 -1.05 -15.91
C ASP A 112 9.26 -1.84 -14.98
N MET A 113 8.57 -1.16 -14.06
CA MET A 113 7.61 -1.75 -13.13
C MET A 113 6.52 -0.74 -12.78
N VAL A 114 5.30 -1.24 -12.54
CA VAL A 114 4.18 -0.45 -12.00
C VAL A 114 3.85 -0.96 -10.59
N LEU A 115 3.67 -0.02 -9.66
CA LEU A 115 3.13 -0.30 -8.33
C LEU A 115 1.86 0.55 -8.13
N GLY A 116 0.85 0.01 -7.43
CA GLY A 116 -0.28 0.82 -6.99
C GLY A 116 -1.65 0.19 -7.24
N GLY A 117 -2.64 1.07 -7.37
CA GLY A 117 -4.06 0.75 -7.23
C GLY A 117 -4.44 0.62 -5.75
N ILE A 118 -5.45 1.39 -5.29
CA ILE A 118 -5.88 1.30 -3.89
C ILE A 118 -6.97 0.22 -3.74
N THR A 119 -8.07 0.31 -4.47
CA THR A 119 -9.14 -0.67 -4.36
C THR A 119 -8.90 -1.93 -5.21
N SER A 120 -9.49 -3.04 -4.80
CA SER A 120 -9.50 -4.27 -5.60
C SER A 120 -10.19 -4.08 -6.96
N SER A 121 -11.20 -3.21 -7.04
CA SER A 121 -11.84 -2.82 -8.30
C SER A 121 -10.84 -2.13 -9.24
N MET A 122 -10.05 -1.20 -8.71
CA MET A 122 -9.00 -0.52 -9.46
C MET A 122 -7.92 -1.50 -9.92
N ARG A 123 -7.40 -2.39 -9.03
CA ARG A 123 -6.48 -3.46 -9.44
C ARG A 123 -7.04 -4.25 -10.62
N ASN A 124 -8.29 -4.69 -10.54
CA ASN A 124 -8.92 -5.46 -11.59
C ASN A 124 -9.04 -4.68 -12.91
N ALA A 125 -9.28 -3.37 -12.85
CA ALA A 125 -9.35 -2.52 -14.04
C ALA A 125 -8.00 -2.33 -14.73
N ILE A 126 -6.89 -2.24 -13.97
CA ILE A 126 -5.57 -1.89 -14.51
C ILE A 126 -4.67 -3.11 -14.77
N LYS A 127 -4.88 -4.26 -14.11
CA LYS A 127 -3.97 -5.41 -14.20
C LYS A 127 -3.74 -5.92 -15.61
N ASP A 128 -4.79 -6.04 -16.43
CA ASP A 128 -4.66 -6.52 -17.81
C ASP A 128 -3.92 -5.51 -18.70
N VAL A 129 -4.08 -4.22 -18.42
CA VAL A 129 -3.36 -3.16 -19.11
C VAL A 129 -1.87 -3.21 -18.81
N ILE A 130 -1.51 -3.50 -17.55
CA ILE A 130 -0.12 -3.57 -17.11
C ILE A 130 0.52 -4.88 -17.57
N VAL A 131 -0.07 -6.01 -17.20
CA VAL A 131 0.55 -7.33 -17.34
C VAL A 131 0.38 -7.91 -18.73
N ALA A 132 -0.87 -8.04 -19.21
CA ALA A 132 -1.15 -8.74 -20.45
C ALA A 132 -0.77 -7.91 -21.68
N ARG A 133 -1.21 -6.64 -21.72
CA ARG A 133 -0.99 -5.74 -22.86
C ARG A 133 0.34 -5.00 -22.77
N GLY A 134 0.69 -4.52 -21.59
CA GLY A 134 1.90 -3.73 -21.33
C GLY A 134 3.16 -4.57 -21.17
N LYS A 135 3.01 -5.86 -20.88
CA LYS A 135 4.11 -6.80 -20.56
C LYS A 135 5.07 -6.24 -19.52
N THR A 136 4.48 -5.56 -18.50
CA THR A 136 5.20 -4.88 -17.42
C THR A 136 4.97 -5.62 -16.10
N LEU A 137 5.96 -5.65 -15.22
CA LEU A 137 5.83 -6.18 -13.86
C LEU A 137 4.87 -5.31 -13.06
N TYR A 138 3.99 -5.94 -12.26
CA TYR A 138 3.03 -5.25 -11.43
C TYR A 138 3.14 -5.67 -9.96
N ILE A 139 3.27 -4.71 -9.05
CA ILE A 139 3.19 -4.94 -7.61
C ILE A 139 1.93 -4.24 -7.07
N TYR A 140 1.06 -5.04 -6.45
CA TYR A 140 -0.14 -4.57 -5.75
C TYR A 140 0.11 -4.55 -4.24
N PRO A 141 0.19 -3.35 -3.61
CA PRO A 141 0.65 -3.24 -2.23
C PRO A 141 -0.45 -3.32 -1.18
N GLN A 142 -1.72 -3.36 -1.59
CA GLN A 142 -2.85 -3.25 -0.67
C GLN A 142 -3.18 -4.57 0.04
N LEU A 143 -3.75 -4.47 1.25
CA LEU A 143 -4.57 -5.55 1.78
C LEU A 143 -5.77 -5.78 0.85
N TYR A 144 -6.20 -7.02 0.69
CA TYR A 144 -7.23 -7.32 -0.30
C TYR A 144 -7.91 -8.67 -0.04
N GLU A 145 -8.86 -9.04 -0.90
CA GLU A 145 -9.70 -10.24 -0.75
C GLU A 145 -9.04 -11.58 -1.07
N GLY A 146 -7.78 -11.60 -1.52
CA GLY A 146 -7.13 -12.83 -1.98
C GLY A 146 -7.47 -13.24 -3.41
N LYS A 147 -7.02 -14.44 -3.81
CA LYS A 147 -7.30 -15.09 -5.10
C LYS A 147 -6.75 -14.37 -6.34
N GLU A 148 -5.67 -13.61 -6.20
CA GLU A 148 -5.00 -12.95 -7.31
C GLU A 148 -3.81 -13.80 -7.77
N CYS A 149 -4.02 -14.57 -8.83
CA CYS A 149 -3.02 -15.51 -9.35
C CYS A 149 -2.54 -15.13 -10.75
N THR A 150 -2.71 -13.87 -11.16
CA THR A 150 -2.24 -13.37 -12.46
C THR A 150 -0.71 -13.43 -12.53
N PRO A 151 -0.11 -14.08 -13.53
CA PRO A 151 1.34 -14.06 -13.74
C PRO A 151 1.89 -12.63 -13.79
N TYR A 152 3.09 -12.40 -13.23
CA TYR A 152 3.75 -11.09 -13.16
C TYR A 152 3.03 -10.03 -12.32
N LEU A 153 1.99 -10.40 -11.57
CA LEU A 153 1.37 -9.58 -10.54
C LEU A 153 1.77 -10.15 -9.17
N PHE A 154 2.40 -9.34 -8.34
CA PHE A 154 2.85 -9.70 -7.00
C PHE A 154 2.11 -8.88 -5.96
N CYS A 155 1.57 -9.55 -4.93
CA CYS A 155 0.81 -8.93 -3.84
C CYS A 155 1.67 -8.83 -2.59
N THR A 156 1.82 -7.62 -2.07
CA THR A 156 2.66 -7.34 -0.89
C THR A 156 1.88 -6.82 0.32
N GLY A 157 0.56 -6.71 0.20
CA GLY A 157 -0.37 -6.48 1.30
C GLY A 157 -0.93 -7.78 1.88
N PRO A 158 -1.56 -7.73 3.08
CA PRO A 158 -2.14 -8.91 3.73
C PRO A 158 -3.34 -9.51 2.98
N THR A 159 -3.50 -10.82 3.11
CA THR A 159 -4.62 -11.61 2.60
C THR A 159 -5.64 -11.93 3.68
N PRO A 160 -6.85 -12.44 3.35
CA PRO A 160 -7.85 -12.82 4.33
C PRO A 160 -7.37 -13.84 5.36
N ALA A 161 -6.54 -14.82 4.95
CA ALA A 161 -5.99 -15.80 5.90
C ALA A 161 -5.10 -15.12 6.94
N GLN A 162 -4.23 -14.20 6.53
CA GLN A 162 -3.36 -13.45 7.43
C GLN A 162 -4.16 -12.54 8.38
N GLN A 163 -5.28 -11.99 7.92
CA GLN A 163 -6.10 -11.04 8.69
C GLN A 163 -7.16 -11.69 9.56
N CYS A 164 -7.61 -12.91 9.24
CA CYS A 164 -8.78 -13.51 9.90
C CYS A 164 -8.46 -14.71 10.79
N ASP A 165 -7.49 -15.56 10.40
CA ASP A 165 -7.31 -16.89 11.00
C ASP A 165 -6.97 -16.85 12.50
N GLU A 166 -6.18 -15.89 12.94
CA GLU A 166 -5.85 -15.69 14.36
C GLU A 166 -6.71 -14.59 15.01
N PHE A 167 -7.09 -13.57 14.24
CA PHE A 167 -7.83 -12.43 14.76
C PHE A 167 -9.28 -12.75 15.12
N ILE A 168 -10.00 -13.48 14.28
CA ILE A 168 -11.41 -13.85 14.57
C ILE A 168 -11.53 -14.73 15.82
N PRO A 169 -10.73 -15.80 16.03
CA PRO A 169 -10.69 -16.52 17.30
C PRO A 169 -10.37 -15.61 18.50
N TRP A 170 -9.46 -14.64 18.33
CA TRP A 170 -9.17 -13.66 19.37
C TRP A 170 -10.40 -12.77 19.67
N LEU A 171 -11.12 -12.31 18.65
CA LEU A 171 -12.37 -11.55 18.81
C LEU A 171 -13.43 -12.35 19.55
N ILE A 172 -13.63 -13.63 19.20
CA ILE A 172 -14.59 -14.52 19.87
C ILE A 172 -14.26 -14.66 21.34
N LYS A 173 -12.98 -14.85 21.68
CA LYS A 173 -12.52 -14.98 23.06
C LYS A 173 -12.69 -13.69 23.88
N ASN A 174 -12.50 -12.54 23.29
CA ASN A 174 -12.40 -11.25 23.98
C ASN A 174 -13.58 -10.30 23.73
N GLY A 175 -14.42 -10.56 22.74
CA GLY A 175 -15.52 -9.70 22.34
C GLY A 175 -16.89 -10.36 22.38
N GLY A 176 -16.96 -11.64 22.05
CA GLY A 176 -18.23 -12.38 22.00
C GLY A 176 -18.39 -13.18 20.70
N LYS A 177 -19.57 -13.80 20.52
CA LYS A 177 -19.81 -14.78 19.46
C LYS A 177 -20.79 -14.32 18.38
N ARG A 178 -21.51 -13.23 18.62
CA ARG A 178 -22.57 -12.73 17.74
C ARG A 178 -22.04 -11.60 16.90
N PHE A 179 -21.78 -11.88 15.61
CA PHE A 179 -21.16 -10.96 14.68
C PHE A 179 -22.17 -10.27 13.76
N ALA A 180 -21.98 -8.98 13.50
CA ALA A 180 -22.53 -8.30 12.34
C ALA A 180 -21.38 -7.89 11.40
N LEU A 181 -21.62 -8.01 10.09
CA LEU A 181 -20.67 -7.68 9.03
C LEU A 181 -21.18 -6.51 8.15
N PRO A 182 -21.21 -5.28 8.68
CA PRO A 182 -21.51 -4.10 7.88
C PRO A 182 -20.34 -3.79 6.94
N SER A 183 -20.62 -3.54 5.67
CA SER A 183 -19.62 -3.62 4.62
C SER A 183 -19.85 -2.60 3.50
N ALA A 184 -18.79 -2.08 2.91
CA ALA A 184 -18.87 -1.33 1.67
C ALA A 184 -19.20 -2.25 0.48
N ASN A 185 -19.99 -1.76 -0.48
CA ASN A 185 -20.49 -2.56 -1.59
C ASN A 185 -19.53 -2.57 -2.78
N TYR A 186 -18.42 -3.35 -2.67
CA TYR A 186 -17.52 -3.65 -3.76
C TYR A 186 -16.78 -5.00 -3.53
N VAL A 187 -15.93 -5.41 -4.46
CA VAL A 187 -15.40 -6.79 -4.51
C VAL A 187 -14.66 -7.24 -3.24
N TRP A 188 -13.86 -6.37 -2.61
CA TRP A 188 -13.09 -6.75 -1.41
C TRP A 188 -13.96 -7.16 -0.23
N PRO A 189 -14.93 -6.35 0.27
CA PRO A 189 -15.75 -6.76 1.41
C PRO A 189 -16.59 -8.02 1.13
N HIS A 190 -17.15 -8.14 -0.08
CA HIS A 190 -17.95 -9.33 -0.44
C HIS A 190 -17.13 -10.62 -0.32
N THR A 191 -15.92 -10.62 -0.84
CA THR A 191 -15.07 -11.83 -0.82
C THR A 191 -14.45 -12.08 0.55
N LEU A 192 -14.01 -11.02 1.24
CA LEU A 192 -13.49 -11.11 2.60
C LEU A 192 -14.54 -11.65 3.57
N ASN A 193 -15.79 -11.20 3.49
CA ASN A 193 -16.86 -11.66 4.38
C ASN A 193 -17.18 -13.15 4.20
N VAL A 194 -17.08 -13.69 2.99
CA VAL A 194 -17.20 -15.15 2.79
C VAL A 194 -16.13 -15.90 3.58
N TYR A 195 -14.90 -15.40 3.58
CA TYR A 195 -13.81 -15.99 4.35
C TYR A 195 -14.02 -15.79 5.85
N ALA A 196 -14.29 -14.58 6.29
CA ALA A 196 -14.51 -14.23 7.69
C ALA A 196 -15.66 -15.04 8.30
N ARG A 197 -16.80 -15.18 7.61
CA ARG A 197 -17.93 -16.01 8.01
C ARG A 197 -17.50 -17.44 8.29
N LYS A 198 -16.76 -18.05 7.36
CA LYS A 198 -16.24 -19.42 7.54
C LYS A 198 -15.38 -19.53 8.80
N VAL A 199 -14.50 -18.57 9.06
CA VAL A 199 -13.64 -18.57 10.26
C VAL A 199 -14.47 -18.33 11.52
N ILE A 200 -15.46 -17.42 11.50
CA ILE A 200 -16.38 -17.19 12.63
C ILE A 200 -17.11 -18.48 13.00
N GLU A 201 -17.78 -19.10 12.04
CA GLU A 201 -18.61 -20.29 12.26
C GLU A 201 -17.77 -21.50 12.69
N SER A 202 -16.60 -21.70 12.08
CA SER A 202 -15.69 -22.80 12.48
C SER A 202 -15.09 -22.66 13.89
N ASN A 203 -15.14 -21.46 14.48
CA ASN A 203 -14.68 -21.18 15.84
C ASN A 203 -15.84 -20.98 16.83
N GLY A 204 -17.07 -21.38 16.47
CA GLY A 204 -18.24 -21.36 17.34
C GLY A 204 -18.86 -19.97 17.56
N GLY A 205 -18.60 -19.04 16.66
CA GLY A 205 -19.34 -17.78 16.51
C GLY A 205 -20.49 -17.93 15.52
N GLU A 206 -21.34 -16.92 15.43
CA GLU A 206 -22.43 -16.83 14.45
C GLU A 206 -22.47 -15.44 13.77
N VAL A 207 -22.79 -15.40 12.50
CA VAL A 207 -23.04 -14.15 11.78
C VAL A 207 -24.54 -13.87 11.80
N ILE A 208 -24.94 -12.88 12.59
CA ILE A 208 -26.35 -12.49 12.77
C ILE A 208 -26.91 -11.86 11.49
N PHE A 209 -26.11 -11.00 10.87
CA PHE A 209 -26.43 -10.44 9.56
C PHE A 209 -25.17 -9.88 8.90
N GLU A 210 -25.30 -9.72 7.59
CA GLU A 210 -24.34 -9.08 6.69
C GLU A 210 -25.10 -8.07 5.86
N GLU A 211 -24.54 -6.89 5.65
CA GLU A 211 -25.22 -5.79 4.95
C GLU A 211 -24.20 -4.94 4.20
N TYR A 212 -24.56 -4.51 2.97
CA TYR A 212 -23.66 -3.80 2.06
C TYR A 212 -24.22 -2.41 1.72
N TYR A 213 -23.33 -1.40 1.73
CA TYR A 213 -23.68 0.00 1.55
C TYR A 213 -22.95 0.63 0.36
N PRO A 214 -23.57 1.60 -0.32
CA PRO A 214 -22.87 2.49 -1.24
C PRO A 214 -21.64 3.12 -0.58
N LEU A 215 -20.61 3.44 -1.38
CA LEU A 215 -19.35 3.98 -0.86
C LEU A 215 -19.49 5.38 -0.22
N ASP A 216 -20.55 6.10 -0.54
CA ASP A 216 -20.87 7.44 -0.03
C ASP A 216 -21.92 7.42 1.12
N GLN A 217 -22.27 6.23 1.62
CA GLN A 217 -23.21 6.08 2.75
C GLN A 217 -22.65 6.74 4.02
N ILE A 218 -23.46 7.56 4.69
CA ILE A 218 -23.12 8.24 5.94
C ILE A 218 -24.17 8.08 7.04
N ASP A 219 -25.39 7.67 6.71
CA ASP A 219 -26.45 7.35 7.66
C ASP A 219 -26.61 5.85 7.83
N PHE A 220 -26.30 5.35 9.02
CA PHE A 220 -26.36 3.95 9.40
C PHE A 220 -27.38 3.69 10.53
N SER A 221 -28.32 4.60 10.78
CA SER A 221 -29.28 4.53 11.89
C SER A 221 -30.08 3.21 11.91
N SER A 222 -30.51 2.72 10.74
CA SER A 222 -31.20 1.43 10.59
C SER A 222 -30.30 0.26 10.99
N THR A 223 -29.06 0.25 10.51
CA THR A 223 -28.06 -0.80 10.83
C THR A 223 -27.69 -0.79 12.31
N VAL A 224 -27.49 0.40 12.88
CA VAL A 224 -27.21 0.56 14.32
C VAL A 224 -28.36 0.02 15.15
N SER A 225 -29.62 0.36 14.82
CA SER A 225 -30.81 -0.17 15.49
C SER A 225 -30.87 -1.70 15.40
N ARG A 226 -30.53 -2.26 14.23
CA ARG A 226 -30.47 -3.71 14.01
C ARG A 226 -29.37 -4.39 14.83
N ILE A 227 -28.18 -3.78 14.94
CA ILE A 227 -27.08 -4.24 15.78
C ILE A 227 -27.51 -4.32 17.25
N ILE A 228 -28.10 -3.25 17.78
CA ILE A 228 -28.54 -3.18 19.18
C ILE A 228 -29.67 -4.17 19.46
N SER A 229 -30.73 -4.19 18.63
CA SER A 229 -31.90 -5.06 18.84
C SER A 229 -31.57 -6.55 18.77
N ASN A 230 -30.62 -6.94 17.93
CA ASN A 230 -30.16 -8.32 17.79
C ASN A 230 -29.05 -8.68 18.78
N LYS A 231 -28.69 -7.80 19.71
CA LYS A 231 -27.64 -8.05 20.73
C LYS A 231 -26.35 -8.57 20.09
N VAL A 232 -25.87 -7.85 19.07
CA VAL A 232 -24.59 -8.15 18.42
C VAL A 232 -23.46 -7.88 19.41
N ASP A 233 -22.52 -8.82 19.54
CA ASP A 233 -21.35 -8.65 20.41
C ASP A 233 -20.21 -7.93 19.67
N VAL A 234 -19.98 -8.30 18.41
CA VAL A 234 -18.84 -7.85 17.59
C VAL A 234 -19.33 -7.30 16.25
N VAL A 235 -18.94 -6.08 15.95
CA VAL A 235 -19.06 -5.50 14.62
C VAL A 235 -17.73 -5.71 13.87
N PHE A 236 -17.71 -6.65 12.92
CA PHE A 236 -16.59 -6.86 12.00
C PHE A 236 -16.80 -5.97 10.79
N ASN A 237 -16.17 -4.80 10.79
CA ASN A 237 -16.45 -3.71 9.88
C ASN A 237 -15.56 -3.71 8.65
N THR A 238 -16.17 -3.56 7.47
CA THR A 238 -15.50 -3.25 6.20
C THR A 238 -16.12 -2.06 5.46
N VAL A 239 -16.88 -1.21 6.16
CA VAL A 239 -17.25 0.14 5.66
C VAL A 239 -16.01 1.02 5.69
N ILE A 240 -15.67 1.61 4.55
CA ILE A 240 -14.46 2.43 4.39
C ILE A 240 -14.80 3.94 4.45
N PRO A 241 -13.81 4.85 4.57
CA PRO A 241 -14.07 6.28 4.46
C PRO A 241 -14.78 6.66 3.14
N PRO A 242 -15.72 7.63 3.15
CA PRO A 242 -16.05 8.52 4.29
C PRO A 242 -17.02 7.93 5.33
N GLY A 243 -17.64 6.79 5.07
CA GLY A 243 -18.74 6.24 5.86
C GLY A 243 -18.36 5.73 7.25
N VAL A 244 -17.14 5.22 7.45
CA VAL A 244 -16.73 4.54 8.70
C VAL A 244 -16.77 5.47 9.92
N GLY A 245 -16.37 6.73 9.77
CA GLY A 245 -16.42 7.72 10.87
C GLY A 245 -17.84 7.93 11.40
N PRO A 246 -18.81 8.36 10.57
CA PRO A 246 -20.21 8.46 10.92
C PRO A 246 -20.79 7.15 11.49
N PHE A 247 -20.42 5.99 10.94
CA PHE A 247 -20.91 4.70 11.42
C PHE A 247 -20.48 4.40 12.85
N PHE A 248 -19.21 4.55 13.16
CA PHE A 248 -18.70 4.31 14.51
C PHE A 248 -19.22 5.32 15.52
N LYS A 249 -19.36 6.58 15.11
CA LYS A 249 -20.01 7.61 15.95
C LYS A 249 -21.44 7.24 16.28
N GLN A 250 -22.26 6.81 15.30
CA GLN A 250 -23.65 6.41 15.53
C GLN A 250 -23.74 5.17 16.45
N LEU A 251 -22.85 4.21 16.33
CA LEU A 251 -22.75 3.06 17.26
C LEU A 251 -22.40 3.49 18.69
N TYR A 252 -21.46 4.44 18.84
CA TYR A 252 -21.10 5.00 20.13
C TYR A 252 -22.29 5.73 20.77
N GLU A 253 -22.98 6.60 20.03
CA GLU A 253 -24.14 7.36 20.50
C GLU A 253 -25.31 6.45 20.89
N ALA A 254 -25.48 5.32 20.20
CA ALA A 254 -26.45 4.25 20.52
C ALA A 254 -26.05 3.41 21.75
N GLY A 255 -24.89 3.66 22.34
CA GLY A 255 -24.41 2.97 23.54
C GLY A 255 -23.83 1.58 23.28
N PHE A 256 -23.49 1.22 22.02
CA PHE A 256 -22.96 -0.10 21.69
C PHE A 256 -21.72 -0.46 22.53
N LEU A 257 -20.73 0.42 22.61
CA LEU A 257 -19.51 0.21 23.39
C LEU A 257 -19.80 0.14 24.90
N LYS A 258 -20.68 1.03 25.40
CA LYS A 258 -21.08 1.07 26.81
C LYS A 258 -21.73 -0.24 27.27
N ASN A 259 -22.44 -0.91 26.36
CA ASN A 259 -23.12 -2.18 26.62
C ASN A 259 -22.23 -3.42 26.37
N GLY A 260 -20.92 -3.22 26.20
CA GLY A 260 -19.94 -4.31 26.02
C GLY A 260 -19.71 -4.72 24.58
N GLY A 261 -20.31 -4.04 23.60
CA GLY A 261 -20.07 -4.30 22.19
C GLY A 261 -18.65 -3.95 21.76
N ARG A 262 -18.12 -4.68 20.81
CA ARG A 262 -16.75 -4.49 20.29
C ARG A 262 -16.75 -4.12 18.82
N LEU A 263 -16.04 -3.05 18.49
CA LEU A 263 -15.69 -2.71 17.12
C LEU A 263 -14.46 -3.51 16.69
N SER A 264 -14.44 -3.98 15.47
CA SER A 264 -13.27 -4.63 14.87
C SER A 264 -13.13 -4.32 13.40
N CYS A 265 -11.90 -4.31 12.91
CA CYS A 265 -11.57 -3.95 11.55
C CYS A 265 -10.25 -4.60 11.11
N VAL A 266 -10.04 -4.77 9.81
CA VAL A 266 -8.78 -5.31 9.26
C VAL A 266 -8.04 -4.31 8.38
N TYR A 267 -8.43 -3.02 8.43
CA TYR A 267 -7.74 -1.93 7.73
C TYR A 267 -7.59 -0.65 8.57
N TYR A 268 -8.20 -0.60 9.76
CA TYR A 268 -8.25 0.61 10.58
C TYR A 268 -6.90 0.82 11.27
N ASP A 269 -6.14 1.76 10.74
CA ASP A 269 -4.78 2.12 11.14
C ASP A 269 -4.70 3.49 11.82
N GLU A 270 -3.51 3.99 12.09
CA GLU A 270 -3.29 5.29 12.71
C GLU A 270 -3.83 6.47 11.88
N ASN A 271 -3.85 6.37 10.54
CA ASN A 271 -4.49 7.38 9.69
C ASN A 271 -6.00 7.40 9.90
N THR A 272 -6.59 6.22 10.03
CA THR A 272 -8.03 6.04 10.19
C THR A 272 -8.50 6.36 11.63
N LEU A 273 -7.66 6.11 12.66
CA LEU A 273 -7.96 6.53 14.04
C LEU A 273 -8.34 8.00 14.15
N ASN A 274 -7.72 8.85 13.35
CA ASN A 274 -7.95 10.30 13.36
C ASN A 274 -9.31 10.73 12.75
N VAL A 275 -10.07 9.79 12.20
CA VAL A 275 -11.41 10.06 11.64
C VAL A 275 -12.48 10.18 12.73
N ASN A 276 -12.26 9.50 13.88
CA ASN A 276 -13.17 9.48 15.01
C ASN A 276 -12.55 10.13 16.26
N GLN A 277 -13.39 10.54 17.21
CA GLN A 277 -12.89 10.89 18.55
C GLN A 277 -12.45 9.61 19.27
N ALA A 278 -11.44 9.71 20.15
CA ALA A 278 -10.87 8.55 20.83
C ALA A 278 -11.91 7.72 21.59
N ASN A 279 -12.88 8.36 22.23
CA ASN A 279 -13.96 7.70 22.97
C ASN A 279 -14.98 6.97 22.06
N GLU A 280 -15.12 7.38 20.80
CA GLU A 280 -16.03 6.73 19.84
C GLU A 280 -15.49 5.37 19.35
N ILE A 281 -14.18 5.16 19.48
CA ILE A 281 -13.47 3.96 19.02
C ILE A 281 -12.67 3.27 20.13
N GLU A 282 -12.91 3.64 21.40
CA GLU A 282 -12.24 3.00 22.53
C GLU A 282 -12.49 1.48 22.53
N GLY A 283 -11.43 0.69 22.61
CA GLY A 283 -11.49 -0.75 22.52
C GLY A 283 -11.67 -1.35 21.12
N LEU A 284 -11.67 -0.53 20.05
CA LEU A 284 -11.67 -1.04 18.68
C LEU A 284 -10.45 -1.96 18.47
N ALA A 285 -10.68 -3.18 18.01
CA ALA A 285 -9.62 -4.12 17.69
C ALA A 285 -9.29 -4.07 16.19
N SER A 286 -8.00 -4.05 15.84
CA SER A 286 -7.53 -4.09 14.46
C SER A 286 -6.45 -5.16 14.27
N CYS A 287 -6.45 -5.83 13.09
CA CYS A 287 -5.42 -6.80 12.73
C CYS A 287 -4.70 -6.35 11.46
N LEU A 288 -3.42 -5.98 11.61
CA LEU A 288 -2.57 -5.47 10.54
C LEU A 288 -1.14 -5.99 10.66
N ASP A 289 -0.36 -5.81 9.62
CA ASP A 289 1.05 -6.21 9.55
C ASP A 289 2.01 -5.22 10.21
N TYR A 290 1.51 -4.08 10.66
CA TYR A 290 2.28 -3.04 11.36
C TYR A 290 1.37 -2.11 12.15
N PHE A 291 1.89 -1.62 13.28
CA PHE A 291 1.37 -0.48 14.04
C PHE A 291 2.53 0.36 14.55
N LYS A 292 2.37 1.67 14.62
CA LYS A 292 3.39 2.57 15.19
C LYS A 292 3.78 2.18 16.63
N ALA A 293 2.85 1.58 17.35
CA ALA A 293 3.07 1.04 18.71
C ALA A 293 4.20 -0.01 18.79
N LEU A 294 4.65 -0.58 17.66
CA LEU A 294 5.79 -1.50 17.61
C LEU A 294 7.15 -0.80 17.68
N THR A 295 7.22 0.51 17.40
CA THR A 295 8.49 1.23 17.29
C THR A 295 9.38 1.18 18.55
N PRO A 296 8.87 1.14 19.80
CA PRO A 296 9.73 1.00 20.97
C PRO A 296 10.43 -0.36 21.08
N GLU A 297 9.90 -1.40 20.42
CA GLU A 297 10.39 -2.77 20.51
C GLU A 297 11.13 -3.24 19.25
N ASP A 298 10.92 -2.58 18.13
CA ASP A 298 11.47 -2.92 16.82
C ASP A 298 12.31 -1.75 16.26
N PRO A 299 13.64 -1.81 16.39
CA PRO A 299 14.54 -0.75 15.92
C PRO A 299 14.43 -0.48 14.42
N ALA A 300 14.14 -1.51 13.59
CA ALA A 300 13.95 -1.33 12.14
C ALA A 300 12.69 -0.52 11.84
N SER A 301 11.57 -0.87 12.46
CA SER A 301 10.33 -0.09 12.38
C SER A 301 10.51 1.33 12.90
N ALA A 302 11.22 1.53 14.01
CA ALA A 302 11.51 2.85 14.57
C ALA A 302 12.31 3.72 13.58
N LYS A 303 13.33 3.15 12.93
CA LYS A 303 14.16 3.84 11.93
C LYS A 303 13.32 4.26 10.70
N ILE A 304 12.49 3.35 10.18
CA ILE A 304 11.62 3.60 9.02
C ILE A 304 10.60 4.70 9.37
N GLN A 305 9.93 4.58 10.50
CA GLN A 305 8.94 5.56 10.99
C GLN A 305 9.57 6.95 11.14
N ALA A 306 10.73 7.05 11.78
CA ALA A 306 11.44 8.32 11.98
C ALA A 306 11.91 8.93 10.65
N ALA A 307 12.38 8.11 9.70
CA ALA A 307 12.79 8.57 8.38
C ALA A 307 11.61 9.13 7.59
N TYR A 308 10.44 8.46 7.67
CA TYR A 308 9.21 8.94 7.05
C TYR A 308 8.73 10.26 7.66
N GLU A 309 8.59 10.33 8.98
CA GLU A 309 8.11 11.53 9.68
C GLU A 309 9.02 12.75 9.45
N LYS A 310 10.33 12.53 9.37
CA LYS A 310 11.29 13.58 9.04
C LYS A 310 11.13 14.14 7.63
N GLN A 311 10.83 13.27 6.65
CA GLN A 311 10.69 13.67 5.24
C GLN A 311 9.30 14.23 4.92
N PHE A 312 8.28 13.71 5.57
CA PHE A 312 6.87 14.00 5.29
C PHE A 312 6.12 14.36 6.59
N PRO A 313 6.45 15.47 7.23
CA PRO A 313 5.71 15.93 8.39
C PRO A 313 4.28 16.29 7.99
N GLY A 314 3.28 15.82 8.74
CA GLY A 314 1.87 16.13 8.47
C GLY A 314 0.91 14.98 8.78
N ASN A 315 -0.24 15.00 8.11
CA ASN A 315 -1.39 14.17 8.47
C ASN A 315 -1.48 12.82 7.75
N PHE A 316 -0.58 12.54 6.80
CA PHE A 316 -0.57 11.25 6.09
C PHE A 316 0.53 10.38 6.70
N LEU A 317 0.16 9.61 7.73
CA LEU A 317 1.08 8.84 8.54
C LEU A 317 1.58 7.60 7.79
N PHE A 318 2.75 7.11 8.19
CA PHE A 318 3.21 5.79 7.79
C PHE A 318 2.43 4.74 8.59
N ALA A 319 1.53 4.02 7.91
CA ALA A 319 0.64 3.06 8.56
C ALA A 319 0.26 1.91 7.61
N ALA A 320 -0.17 0.77 8.17
CA ALA A 320 -0.40 -0.46 7.41
C ALA A 320 -1.69 -0.45 6.59
N GLY A 321 -2.79 -0.01 7.17
CA GLY A 321 -4.11 -0.03 6.52
C GLY A 321 -4.24 0.95 5.37
N SER A 322 -3.37 1.97 5.29
CA SER A 322 -3.25 2.89 4.16
C SER A 322 -2.26 2.43 3.09
N ALA A 323 -1.86 1.16 3.11
CA ALA A 323 -0.92 0.51 2.21
C ALA A 323 0.54 0.97 2.25
N ALA A 324 0.90 1.91 3.09
CA ALA A 324 2.27 2.41 3.18
C ALA A 324 3.28 1.28 3.47
N THR A 325 2.95 0.35 4.36
CA THR A 325 3.80 -0.82 4.66
C THR A 325 3.90 -1.78 3.49
N GLY A 326 2.81 -2.04 2.78
CA GLY A 326 2.82 -2.88 1.58
C GLY A 326 3.62 -2.26 0.44
N THR A 327 3.55 -0.93 0.27
CA THR A 327 4.37 -0.19 -0.69
C THR A 327 5.86 -0.26 -0.33
N TYR A 328 6.22 -0.03 0.95
CA TYR A 328 7.60 -0.19 1.42
C TYR A 328 8.11 -1.61 1.13
N ARG A 329 7.36 -2.61 1.54
CA ARG A 329 7.69 -4.03 1.35
C ARG A 329 7.84 -4.38 -0.13
N GLY A 330 6.89 -3.97 -0.96
CA GLY A 330 6.91 -4.22 -2.40
C GLY A 330 8.14 -3.63 -3.08
N LEU A 331 8.50 -2.40 -2.76
CA LEU A 331 9.68 -1.74 -3.33
C LEU A 331 10.99 -2.35 -2.84
N LYS A 332 11.08 -2.75 -1.56
CA LYS A 332 12.30 -3.38 -1.01
C LYS A 332 12.48 -4.81 -1.54
N LEU A 333 11.41 -5.56 -1.73
CA LEU A 333 11.45 -6.87 -2.40
C LEU A 333 11.85 -6.74 -3.88
N TRP A 334 11.31 -5.73 -4.58
CA TRP A 334 11.72 -5.44 -5.95
C TRP A 334 13.19 -5.02 -6.04
N GLU A 335 13.67 -4.18 -5.12
CA GLU A 335 15.07 -3.81 -5.03
C GLU A 335 15.97 -5.06 -4.88
N ALA A 336 15.60 -5.97 -3.98
CA ALA A 336 16.32 -7.23 -3.77
C ALA A 336 16.32 -8.09 -5.04
N ALA A 337 15.15 -8.23 -5.69
CA ALA A 337 14.99 -9.01 -6.92
C ALA A 337 15.79 -8.44 -8.10
N VAL A 338 15.83 -7.11 -8.29
CA VAL A 338 16.65 -6.47 -9.35
C VAL A 338 18.14 -6.70 -9.10
N LYS A 339 18.58 -6.60 -7.84
CA LYS A 339 19.98 -6.87 -7.46
C LYS A 339 20.37 -8.33 -7.73
N GLU A 340 19.51 -9.27 -7.40
CA GLU A 340 19.73 -10.71 -7.65
C GLU A 340 19.72 -11.04 -9.14
N ALA A 341 18.73 -10.51 -9.89
CA ALA A 341 18.62 -10.72 -11.32
C ALA A 341 19.78 -10.11 -12.14
N GLY A 342 20.45 -9.08 -11.58
CA GLY A 342 21.53 -8.34 -12.26
C GLY A 342 21.07 -7.54 -13.48
N LYS A 343 19.76 -7.41 -13.70
CA LYS A 343 19.11 -6.70 -14.81
C LYS A 343 17.68 -6.34 -14.46
N VAL A 344 17.02 -5.51 -15.28
CA VAL A 344 15.69 -4.97 -15.00
C VAL A 344 14.57 -5.50 -15.90
N ASP A 345 14.88 -6.47 -16.77
CA ASP A 345 13.83 -7.06 -17.60
C ASP A 345 12.79 -7.81 -16.76
N ARG A 346 11.54 -7.75 -17.23
CA ARG A 346 10.39 -8.28 -16.49
C ARG A 346 10.55 -9.73 -16.05
N ASP A 347 10.99 -10.60 -16.96
CA ASP A 347 10.98 -12.05 -16.72
C ASP A 347 12.05 -12.44 -15.68
N SER A 348 13.23 -11.82 -15.76
CA SER A 348 14.31 -12.07 -14.81
C SER A 348 14.01 -11.49 -13.42
N VAL A 349 13.44 -10.27 -13.37
CA VAL A 349 13.04 -9.67 -12.09
C VAL A 349 11.88 -10.43 -11.47
N ALA A 350 10.90 -10.89 -12.26
CA ALA A 350 9.79 -11.69 -11.75
C ALA A 350 10.27 -13.04 -11.17
N ALA A 351 11.21 -13.70 -11.84
CA ALA A 351 11.79 -14.95 -11.33
C ALA A 351 12.53 -14.76 -10.00
N ALA A 352 13.30 -13.68 -9.85
CA ALA A 352 13.97 -13.34 -8.60
C ALA A 352 12.97 -12.87 -7.52
N LEU A 353 11.97 -12.09 -7.91
CA LEU A 353 10.94 -11.60 -6.98
C LEU A 353 10.10 -12.73 -6.38
N ASP A 354 9.89 -13.82 -7.11
CA ASP A 354 9.10 -14.97 -6.66
C ASP A 354 9.63 -15.62 -5.36
N HIS A 355 10.91 -15.41 -5.02
CA HIS A 355 11.53 -15.91 -3.79
C HIS A 355 12.31 -14.83 -3.01
N ALA A 356 12.09 -13.57 -3.37
CA ALA A 356 12.76 -12.44 -2.72
C ALA A 356 12.40 -12.33 -1.23
N LYS A 357 13.36 -11.86 -0.43
CA LYS A 357 13.23 -11.68 1.02
C LYS A 357 13.80 -10.34 1.45
N ILE A 358 13.22 -9.79 2.49
CA ILE A 358 13.78 -8.67 3.26
C ILE A 358 13.92 -9.10 4.72
N ALA A 359 15.07 -8.90 5.30
CA ALA A 359 15.35 -9.27 6.69
C ALA A 359 14.72 -8.29 7.68
N GLU A 360 14.55 -7.04 7.25
CA GLU A 360 14.02 -5.94 8.06
C GLU A 360 12.97 -5.16 7.27
N GLY A 361 11.93 -4.74 7.95
CA GLY A 361 10.85 -3.95 7.37
C GLY A 361 9.88 -3.46 8.45
N PRO A 362 8.86 -2.69 8.09
CA PRO A 362 7.83 -2.28 9.03
C PRO A 362 7.09 -3.53 9.54
N GLY A 363 7.11 -3.72 10.86
CA GLY A 363 6.54 -4.91 11.51
C GLY A 363 7.40 -6.18 11.37
N GLY A 364 8.63 -6.10 10.85
CA GLY A 364 9.58 -7.21 10.76
C GLY A 364 9.90 -7.69 9.36
N PRO A 365 10.51 -8.89 9.24
CA PRO A 365 10.89 -9.46 7.95
C PRO A 365 9.68 -9.84 7.09
N ALA A 366 9.94 -9.97 5.78
CA ALA A 366 8.95 -10.45 4.82
C ALA A 366 9.62 -11.28 3.72
N GLU A 367 8.88 -12.24 3.17
CA GLU A 367 9.36 -13.08 2.07
C GLU A 367 8.24 -13.44 1.11
N MET A 368 8.54 -13.47 -0.18
CA MET A 368 7.60 -14.00 -1.18
C MET A 368 7.50 -15.51 -1.05
N VAL A 369 6.29 -16.04 -1.31
CA VAL A 369 6.05 -17.48 -1.36
C VAL A 369 6.28 -17.96 -2.78
N PRO A 370 7.29 -18.81 -3.05
CA PRO A 370 7.58 -19.27 -4.39
C PRO A 370 6.36 -19.88 -5.10
N GLY A 371 6.12 -19.45 -6.32
CA GLY A 371 5.00 -19.87 -7.15
C GLY A 371 3.63 -19.33 -6.75
N LYS A 372 3.56 -18.48 -5.70
CA LYS A 372 2.30 -17.93 -5.17
C LYS A 372 2.12 -16.45 -5.43
N HIS A 373 3.19 -15.72 -5.74
CA HIS A 373 3.21 -14.27 -5.93
C HIS A 373 2.66 -13.45 -4.76
N HIS A 374 2.69 -14.02 -3.54
CA HIS A 374 2.19 -13.40 -2.31
C HIS A 374 3.25 -13.42 -1.22
N CYS A 375 3.14 -12.46 -0.31
CA CYS A 375 4.14 -12.22 0.71
C CYS A 375 3.72 -12.79 2.08
N LYS A 376 4.62 -13.55 2.72
CA LYS A 376 4.55 -13.85 4.16
C LYS A 376 5.00 -12.64 4.94
N MET A 377 4.31 -12.35 6.04
CA MET A 377 4.61 -11.25 6.96
C MET A 377 4.13 -11.58 8.36
N LYS A 378 4.62 -10.88 9.37
CA LYS A 378 4.05 -10.94 10.71
C LYS A 378 2.72 -10.19 10.74
N MET A 379 1.81 -10.66 11.59
CA MET A 379 0.53 -10.02 11.85
C MET A 379 0.40 -9.67 13.33
N TYR A 380 -0.25 -8.56 13.59
CA TYR A 380 -0.42 -8.02 14.93
C TYR A 380 -1.89 -7.69 15.16
N THR A 381 -2.39 -8.03 16.36
CA THR A 381 -3.67 -7.52 16.83
C THR A 381 -3.41 -6.38 17.79
N ALA A 382 -4.02 -5.24 17.55
CA ALA A 382 -3.95 -4.07 18.42
C ALA A 382 -5.34 -3.59 18.81
N VAL A 383 -5.43 -2.92 19.96
CA VAL A 383 -6.67 -2.36 20.49
C VAL A 383 -6.48 -0.86 20.67
N ALA A 384 -7.44 -0.08 20.17
CA ALA A 384 -7.43 1.36 20.32
C ALA A 384 -7.66 1.75 21.78
N LYS A 385 -6.82 2.63 22.32
CA LYS A 385 -6.85 3.12 23.68
C LYS A 385 -6.39 4.56 23.74
N GLY A 386 -7.28 5.46 24.16
CA GLY A 386 -6.98 6.88 24.26
C GLY A 386 -6.47 7.51 22.95
N GLY A 387 -6.95 7.04 21.79
CA GLY A 387 -6.56 7.54 20.47
C GLY A 387 -5.24 6.97 19.91
N ASN A 388 -4.65 5.97 20.55
CA ASN A 388 -3.47 5.23 20.09
C ASN A 388 -3.78 3.73 20.04
N TYR A 389 -2.83 2.93 19.54
CA TYR A 389 -2.93 1.47 19.57
C TYR A 389 -2.03 0.86 20.64
N ASP A 390 -2.56 -0.13 21.37
CA ASP A 390 -1.80 -1.06 22.21
C ASP A 390 -1.76 -2.43 21.53
N ILE A 391 -0.58 -3.03 21.37
CA ILE A 391 -0.42 -4.38 20.80
C ILE A 391 -0.84 -5.41 21.84
N VAL A 392 -1.86 -6.23 21.51
CA VAL A 392 -2.43 -7.23 22.42
C VAL A 392 -2.16 -8.67 21.98
N ALA A 393 -1.84 -8.90 20.70
CA ALA A 393 -1.42 -10.20 20.19
C ALA A 393 -0.49 -10.06 18.99
N ARG A 394 0.29 -11.11 18.71
CA ARG A 394 1.27 -11.18 17.62
C ARG A 394 1.28 -12.58 17.06
N SER A 395 1.45 -12.73 15.75
CA SER A 395 1.75 -14.04 15.16
C SER A 395 3.09 -14.57 15.66
N ALA A 396 3.19 -15.88 15.83
CA ALA A 396 4.42 -16.55 16.29
C ALA A 396 5.59 -16.38 15.28
N GLY A 397 5.27 -16.23 14.00
CA GLY A 397 6.23 -16.06 12.91
C GLY A 397 5.59 -15.36 11.72
N LEU A 398 6.19 -15.54 10.55
CA LEU A 398 5.60 -15.07 9.29
C LEU A 398 4.37 -15.91 8.97
N VAL A 399 3.23 -15.24 8.78
CA VAL A 399 1.96 -15.88 8.45
C VAL A 399 1.88 -16.13 6.95
N ASP A 400 1.54 -17.36 6.58
CA ASP A 400 1.36 -17.76 5.18
C ASP A 400 0.10 -17.10 4.60
N PRO A 401 0.15 -16.51 3.40
CA PRO A 401 -1.01 -15.89 2.74
C PRO A 401 -2.11 -16.88 2.35
N LYS A 402 -1.79 -18.18 2.23
CA LYS A 402 -2.69 -19.26 1.79
C LYS A 402 -3.37 -18.99 0.44
N GLU A 403 -2.65 -18.36 -0.47
CA GLU A 403 -3.14 -17.99 -1.79
C GLU A 403 -2.50 -18.82 -2.90
N CYS A 404 -3.19 -18.90 -4.05
CA CYS A 404 -2.72 -19.57 -5.28
C CYS A 404 -2.01 -20.90 -5.02
#